data_653286f826fd20545ac3126fe2feb039
#
_entry.id   653286f826fd20545ac3126fe2feb039
#
_cell.length_a   1.000
_cell.length_b   1.000
_cell.length_c   1.000
_cell.angle_alpha   90.00
_cell.angle_beta   90.00
_cell.angle_gamma   90.00
#
_symmetry.space_group_name_H-M   'P 1'
#
loop_
_entity.id
_entity.type
_entity.pdbx_description
1 polymer ?
#
loop_
_entity_poly.entity_id
_entity_poly.type
_entity_poly.pdbx_seq_one_letter_code
_entity_poly.pdbx_strand_id
1 'polypeptide(L)'
;RLFFAEEQTADLSDAYGEPKRRNEKVRGLLRILHSYKFTIVENTPIDQEIALDPELLGKVFENLLASFNEETKTTARKQTGSFYTPRPIVEYMVDESLKAHFTGAMTKAGVSEEDAQAGLDILFAYTEREHPFHEREVAALLDAIHSCKILDPACGSGAFPMGMLHKLVYIIHKLDPDNARWKQLQIDAAAKIPDSSAREAAITAIERDFADNEDDYGRKLYLIENCLYGVDIQPIAIQISKLRFFISLVCDQRTNRSKKDNHGIRPLPNLETKFVAADTLIGLPEMEQMALVPQRVYQIEGEIESLYHSHFAIQRRDQKLALQRKIKDLRKELGTLLAESLMAPKKAQHVADWDPFDPQASSDFFDPHWMFGRSLA
;
A
#
# COMPACT_ATOMS: atom_id res chain seq x y z
N ARG A 1 25.71 -7.20 1.27
CA ARG A 1 26.63 -7.37 0.12
C ARG A 1 25.95 -8.03 -1.11
N LEU A 2 24.64 -8.05 -1.21
CA LEU A 2 23.90 -8.56 -2.39
C LEU A 2 23.77 -7.52 -3.53
N PHE A 3 24.04 -6.24 -3.23
CA PHE A 3 23.84 -5.12 -4.14
C PHE A 3 25.17 -4.64 -4.72
N PHE A 4 25.78 -5.43 -5.60
CA PHE A 4 26.96 -5.00 -6.36
C PHE A 4 26.70 -5.05 -7.86
N ALA A 5 27.31 -4.15 -8.62
CA ALA A 5 27.12 -4.00 -10.06
C ALA A 5 28.13 -4.81 -10.88
N GLU A 6 29.26 -5.19 -10.29
CA GLU A 6 30.33 -5.91 -10.95
C GLU A 6 30.32 -7.39 -10.60
N GLU A 7 30.89 -8.23 -11.47
CA GLU A 7 31.08 -9.65 -11.22
C GLU A 7 32.14 -9.83 -10.10
N GLN A 8 31.83 -10.61 -9.09
CA GLN A 8 32.74 -10.88 -7.96
C GLN A 8 32.92 -12.39 -7.80
N THR A 9 34.01 -12.77 -7.16
CA THR A 9 34.25 -14.15 -6.76
C THR A 9 33.81 -14.35 -5.33
N ALA A 10 33.00 -15.33 -5.04
CA ALA A 10 32.51 -15.67 -3.69
C ALA A 10 32.73 -17.15 -3.36
N ASP A 11 32.95 -17.40 -2.09
CA ASP A 11 32.92 -18.76 -1.55
C ASP A 11 31.45 -19.12 -1.23
N LEU A 12 30.92 -20.09 -1.96
CA LEU A 12 29.57 -20.61 -1.79
C LEU A 12 29.58 -22.03 -1.23
N SER A 13 30.75 -22.55 -0.80
CA SER A 13 30.90 -23.92 -0.30
C SER A 13 29.99 -24.21 0.88
N ASP A 14 29.87 -23.27 1.83
CA ASP A 14 29.01 -23.44 3.01
C ASP A 14 27.53 -23.34 2.66
N ALA A 15 27.16 -22.48 1.70
CA ALA A 15 25.78 -22.29 1.31
C ALA A 15 25.17 -23.48 0.57
N TYR A 16 26.01 -24.24 -0.18
CA TYR A 16 25.59 -25.41 -0.96
C TYR A 16 26.06 -26.74 -0.38
N GLY A 17 26.85 -26.72 0.70
CA GLY A 17 27.46 -27.92 1.26
C GLY A 17 28.51 -28.58 0.33
N GLU A 18 29.01 -27.85 -0.68
CA GLU A 18 29.93 -28.38 -1.71
C GLU A 18 31.29 -27.69 -1.65
N PRO A 19 32.39 -28.36 -1.22
CA PRO A 19 33.73 -27.77 -1.14
C PRO A 19 34.28 -27.24 -2.48
N LYS A 20 33.72 -27.68 -3.60
CA LYS A 20 34.15 -27.27 -4.94
C LYS A 20 33.75 -25.82 -5.29
N ARG A 21 32.79 -25.22 -4.57
CA ARG A 21 32.24 -23.91 -4.87
C ARG A 21 32.91 -22.75 -4.13
N ARG A 22 34.20 -22.88 -3.85
CA ARG A 22 34.97 -21.83 -3.14
C ARG A 22 35.28 -20.59 -3.96
N ASN A 23 35.29 -20.69 -5.28
CA ASN A 23 35.65 -19.58 -6.20
C ASN A 23 34.62 -19.42 -7.31
N GLU A 24 33.36 -19.33 -6.94
CA GLU A 24 32.27 -19.15 -7.90
C GLU A 24 32.15 -17.68 -8.31
N LYS A 25 31.98 -17.44 -9.63
CA LYS A 25 31.67 -16.12 -10.14
C LYS A 25 30.19 -15.79 -9.85
N VAL A 26 29.98 -14.82 -9.01
CA VAL A 26 28.64 -14.39 -8.60
C VAL A 26 28.29 -13.02 -9.17
N ARG A 27 27.03 -12.82 -9.51
CA ARG A 27 26.49 -11.55 -9.95
C ARG A 27 25.61 -10.98 -8.86
N GLY A 28 25.81 -9.70 -8.52
CA GLY A 28 24.95 -9.03 -7.59
C GLY A 28 23.58 -8.69 -8.21
N LEU A 29 22.62 -8.40 -7.35
CA LEU A 29 21.24 -8.06 -7.75
C LEU A 29 21.22 -6.91 -8.78
N LEU A 30 22.01 -5.85 -8.58
CA LEU A 30 22.08 -4.75 -9.53
C LEU A 30 22.58 -5.20 -10.91
N ARG A 31 23.56 -6.11 -10.97
CA ARG A 31 24.05 -6.65 -12.24
C ARG A 31 22.99 -7.50 -12.94
N ILE A 32 22.22 -8.28 -12.18
CA ILE A 32 21.10 -9.06 -12.71
C ILE A 32 20.03 -8.12 -13.27
N LEU A 33 19.60 -7.12 -12.50
CA LEU A 33 18.61 -6.12 -12.93
C LEU A 33 19.05 -5.36 -14.19
N HIS A 34 20.33 -4.98 -14.29
CA HIS A 34 20.89 -4.35 -15.49
C HIS A 34 20.91 -5.27 -16.74
N SER A 35 20.77 -6.56 -16.55
CA SER A 35 20.73 -7.51 -17.67
C SER A 35 19.34 -7.64 -18.29
N TYR A 36 18.32 -7.08 -17.64
CA TYR A 36 16.93 -7.08 -18.10
C TYR A 36 16.48 -5.68 -18.50
N LYS A 37 15.69 -5.59 -19.53
CA LYS A 37 15.01 -4.35 -19.93
C LYS A 37 13.66 -4.30 -19.24
N PHE A 38 13.49 -3.36 -18.35
CA PHE A 38 12.19 -3.10 -17.71
C PHE A 38 11.42 -2.12 -18.59
N THR A 39 10.22 -2.51 -19.02
CA THR A 39 9.30 -1.66 -19.78
C THR A 39 8.02 -1.47 -18.99
N ILE A 40 7.46 -0.26 -19.06
CA ILE A 40 6.17 0.08 -18.43
C ILE A 40 5.02 -0.23 -19.38
N VAL A 41 5.27 -0.06 -20.69
CA VAL A 41 4.30 -0.32 -21.75
C VAL A 41 4.90 -1.36 -22.69
N GLU A 42 4.21 -2.46 -22.83
CA GLU A 42 4.60 -3.57 -23.71
C GLU A 42 4.15 -3.25 -25.13
N ASN A 43 4.96 -2.46 -25.85
CA ASN A 43 4.63 -1.98 -27.21
C ASN A 43 5.04 -2.92 -28.32
N THR A 44 5.86 -3.94 -28.03
CA THR A 44 6.29 -4.91 -29.05
C THR A 44 6.16 -6.35 -28.53
N PRO A 45 6.01 -7.36 -29.42
CA PRO A 45 6.01 -8.77 -29.00
C PRO A 45 7.26 -9.20 -28.24
N ILE A 46 8.42 -8.58 -28.52
CA ILE A 46 9.69 -8.85 -27.83
C ILE A 46 9.67 -8.22 -26.43
N ASP A 47 9.07 -7.05 -26.25
CA ASP A 47 8.93 -6.42 -24.94
C ASP A 47 7.98 -7.24 -24.04
N GLN A 48 6.94 -7.85 -24.62
CA GLN A 48 6.02 -8.76 -23.91
C GLN A 48 6.71 -10.06 -23.45
N GLU A 49 7.66 -10.58 -24.22
CA GLU A 49 8.41 -11.79 -23.84
C GLU A 49 9.48 -11.53 -22.77
N ILE A 50 10.02 -10.30 -22.68
CA ILE A 50 11.18 -9.95 -21.83
C ILE A 50 10.81 -9.07 -20.66
N ALA A 51 9.65 -8.41 -20.70
CA ALA A 51 9.19 -7.53 -19.61
C ALA A 51 8.92 -8.33 -18.33
N LEU A 52 9.58 -7.93 -17.24
CA LEU A 52 9.23 -8.41 -15.91
C LEU A 52 7.96 -7.67 -15.46
N ASP A 53 6.82 -8.31 -15.69
CA ASP A 53 5.57 -7.90 -15.11
C ASP A 53 5.72 -7.82 -13.57
N PRO A 54 5.36 -6.71 -12.91
CA PRO A 54 5.30 -6.62 -11.45
C PRO A 54 4.49 -7.74 -10.79
N GLU A 55 3.52 -8.32 -11.51
CA GLU A 55 2.79 -9.52 -11.07
C GLU A 55 3.66 -10.77 -11.06
N LEU A 56 4.59 -10.90 -12.02
CA LEU A 56 5.53 -12.00 -12.04
C LEU A 56 6.41 -12.01 -10.80
N LEU A 57 6.75 -10.85 -10.26
CA LEU A 57 7.48 -10.69 -9.01
C LEU A 57 6.69 -11.33 -7.85
N GLY A 58 5.39 -11.04 -7.73
CA GLY A 58 4.51 -11.68 -6.75
C GLY A 58 4.49 -13.19 -6.90
N LYS A 59 4.30 -13.69 -8.12
CA LYS A 59 4.27 -15.13 -8.44
C LYS A 59 5.60 -15.84 -8.16
N VAL A 60 6.73 -15.19 -8.45
CA VAL A 60 8.06 -15.73 -8.15
C VAL A 60 8.27 -15.82 -6.64
N PHE A 61 7.92 -14.80 -5.88
CA PHE A 61 8.05 -14.81 -4.44
C PHE A 61 7.14 -15.84 -3.78
N GLU A 62 5.90 -15.97 -4.22
CA GLU A 62 4.99 -16.99 -3.68
C GLU A 62 5.45 -18.41 -4.03
N ASN A 63 6.05 -18.60 -5.19
CA ASN A 63 6.68 -19.88 -5.54
C ASN A 63 7.93 -20.15 -4.68
N LEU A 64 8.71 -19.12 -4.33
CA LEU A 64 9.83 -19.26 -3.40
C LEU A 64 9.35 -19.62 -2.00
N LEU A 65 8.27 -19.01 -1.51
CA LEU A 65 7.62 -19.38 -0.25
C LEU A 65 6.99 -20.77 -0.29
N ALA A 66 6.64 -21.27 -1.48
CA ALA A 66 6.15 -22.62 -1.70
C ALA A 66 7.27 -23.66 -1.78
N SER A 67 8.55 -23.25 -1.78
CA SER A 67 9.68 -24.18 -1.83
C SER A 67 9.73 -25.04 -0.57
N PHE A 68 10.10 -26.30 -0.77
CA PHE A 68 10.22 -27.29 0.29
C PHE A 68 11.42 -26.96 1.20
N ASN A 69 11.18 -26.88 2.50
CA ASN A 69 12.25 -26.76 3.47
C ASN A 69 12.63 -28.16 3.97
N GLU A 70 13.84 -28.61 3.66
CA GLU A 70 14.33 -29.94 4.03
C GLU A 70 14.44 -30.12 5.55
N GLU A 71 14.69 -29.06 6.31
CA GLU A 71 14.82 -29.11 7.77
C GLU A 71 13.46 -29.33 8.45
N THR A 72 12.42 -28.66 7.98
CA THR A 72 11.07 -28.78 8.56
C THR A 72 10.22 -29.86 7.90
N LYS A 73 10.70 -30.47 6.81
CA LYS A 73 9.97 -31.46 5.98
C LYS A 73 8.60 -30.99 5.48
N THR A 74 8.39 -29.69 5.47
CA THR A 74 7.14 -29.06 5.01
C THR A 74 7.45 -27.95 4.02
N THR A 75 6.46 -27.57 3.21
CA THR A 75 6.56 -26.36 2.41
C THR A 75 6.15 -25.17 3.27
N ALA A 76 6.82 -24.01 3.12
CA ALA A 76 6.40 -22.78 3.79
C ALA A 76 4.91 -22.48 3.48
N ARG A 77 4.43 -22.82 2.28
CA ARG A 77 3.03 -22.76 1.88
C ARG A 77 2.08 -23.52 2.82
N LYS A 78 2.43 -24.73 3.27
CA LYS A 78 1.59 -25.50 4.22
C LYS A 78 1.58 -24.90 5.61
N GLN A 79 2.67 -24.24 6.01
CA GLN A 79 2.77 -23.60 7.32
C GLN A 79 2.07 -22.25 7.36
N THR A 80 2.03 -21.53 6.24
CA THR A 80 1.62 -20.12 6.17
C THR A 80 0.30 -19.91 5.43
N GLY A 81 -0.23 -20.95 4.77
CA GLY A 81 -1.47 -20.83 4.00
C GLY A 81 -1.39 -19.93 2.76
N SER A 82 -0.17 -19.60 2.30
CA SER A 82 0.01 -18.69 1.17
C SER A 82 -0.40 -19.32 -0.16
N PHE A 83 -1.33 -18.70 -0.86
CA PHE A 83 -1.79 -19.11 -2.19
C PHE A 83 -1.74 -17.91 -3.14
N TYR A 84 -1.22 -18.14 -4.35
CA TYR A 84 -1.30 -17.17 -5.43
C TYR A 84 -2.74 -17.08 -5.93
N THR A 85 -3.30 -15.88 -5.93
CA THR A 85 -4.62 -15.62 -6.53
C THR A 85 -4.42 -15.24 -7.99
N PRO A 86 -4.93 -16.05 -8.95
CA PRO A 86 -4.82 -15.74 -10.37
C PRO A 86 -5.45 -14.41 -10.74
N ARG A 87 -4.83 -13.69 -11.67
CA ARG A 87 -5.28 -12.37 -12.14
C ARG A 87 -6.76 -12.28 -12.48
N PRO A 88 -7.38 -13.23 -13.23
CA PRO A 88 -8.80 -13.14 -13.52
C PRO A 88 -9.70 -13.17 -12.28
N ILE A 89 -9.26 -13.86 -11.21
CA ILE A 89 -10.00 -13.90 -9.95
C ILE A 89 -9.86 -12.56 -9.22
N VAL A 90 -8.65 -11.98 -9.20
CA VAL A 90 -8.42 -10.65 -8.63
C VAL A 90 -9.26 -9.62 -9.36
N GLU A 91 -9.24 -9.60 -10.69
CA GLU A 91 -10.03 -8.67 -11.51
C GLU A 91 -11.52 -8.80 -11.22
N TYR A 92 -12.05 -10.01 -11.19
CA TYR A 92 -13.46 -10.25 -10.86
C TYR A 92 -13.82 -9.73 -9.46
N MET A 93 -13.04 -10.06 -8.43
CA MET A 93 -13.30 -9.61 -7.06
C MET A 93 -13.22 -8.08 -6.92
N VAL A 94 -12.25 -7.46 -7.60
CA VAL A 94 -12.09 -5.99 -7.65
C VAL A 94 -13.31 -5.35 -8.31
N ASP A 95 -13.70 -5.83 -9.47
CA ASP A 95 -14.81 -5.28 -10.22
C ASP A 95 -16.13 -5.38 -9.45
N GLU A 96 -16.45 -6.54 -8.89
CA GLU A 96 -17.68 -6.74 -8.11
C GLU A 96 -17.70 -5.89 -6.83
N SER A 97 -16.58 -5.81 -6.11
CA SER A 97 -16.50 -5.01 -4.89
C SER A 97 -16.68 -3.51 -5.17
N LEU A 98 -16.01 -3.00 -6.20
CA LEU A 98 -16.13 -1.58 -6.57
C LEU A 98 -17.49 -1.26 -7.18
N LYS A 99 -18.05 -2.13 -8.01
CA LYS A 99 -19.41 -1.94 -8.56
C LYS A 99 -20.44 -1.85 -7.44
N ALA A 100 -20.38 -2.75 -6.46
CA ALA A 100 -21.28 -2.69 -5.30
C ALA A 100 -21.18 -1.37 -4.53
N HIS A 101 -19.95 -0.90 -4.28
CA HIS A 101 -19.71 0.38 -3.62
C HIS A 101 -20.24 1.57 -4.43
N PHE A 102 -19.98 1.60 -5.74
CA PHE A 102 -20.40 2.70 -6.61
C PHE A 102 -21.89 2.70 -6.90
N THR A 103 -22.52 1.53 -7.01
CA THR A 103 -23.99 1.45 -7.11
C THR A 103 -24.65 2.13 -5.92
N GLY A 104 -24.13 1.91 -4.70
CA GLY A 104 -24.61 2.60 -3.51
C GLY A 104 -24.44 4.12 -3.57
N ALA A 105 -23.33 4.61 -4.10
CA ALA A 105 -23.07 6.04 -4.29
C ALA A 105 -24.01 6.65 -5.35
N MET A 106 -24.20 5.96 -6.46
CA MET A 106 -25.07 6.39 -7.56
C MET A 106 -26.55 6.43 -7.14
N THR A 107 -26.99 5.44 -6.39
CA THR A 107 -28.36 5.42 -5.84
C THR A 107 -28.61 6.61 -4.91
N LYS A 108 -27.62 6.97 -4.06
CA LYS A 108 -27.70 8.18 -3.23
C LYS A 108 -27.72 9.47 -4.07
N ALA A 109 -27.12 9.47 -5.25
CA ALA A 109 -27.18 10.56 -6.20
C ALA A 109 -28.49 10.62 -7.00
N GLY A 110 -29.39 9.65 -6.83
CA GLY A 110 -30.72 9.61 -7.45
C GLY A 110 -30.81 8.80 -8.74
N VAL A 111 -29.79 7.99 -9.05
CA VAL A 111 -29.80 7.07 -10.20
C VAL A 111 -30.46 5.76 -9.80
N SER A 112 -31.24 5.15 -10.68
CA SER A 112 -31.81 3.82 -10.43
C SER A 112 -30.68 2.77 -10.33
N GLU A 113 -30.91 1.72 -9.58
CA GLU A 113 -29.90 0.64 -9.43
C GLU A 113 -29.60 -0.02 -10.78
N GLU A 114 -30.64 -0.22 -11.63
CA GLU A 114 -30.48 -0.80 -12.96
C GLU A 114 -29.65 0.07 -13.88
N ASP A 115 -29.90 1.39 -13.94
CA ASP A 115 -29.13 2.33 -14.75
C ASP A 115 -27.69 2.47 -14.22
N ALA A 116 -27.52 2.46 -12.90
CA ALA A 116 -26.20 2.50 -12.27
C ALA A 116 -25.37 1.28 -12.65
N GLN A 117 -25.92 0.07 -12.56
CA GLN A 117 -25.24 -1.16 -12.93
C GLN A 117 -24.89 -1.18 -14.42
N ALA A 118 -25.82 -0.84 -15.30
CA ALA A 118 -25.57 -0.79 -16.74
C ALA A 118 -24.48 0.23 -17.11
N GLY A 119 -24.49 1.40 -16.47
CA GLY A 119 -23.47 2.42 -16.67
C GLY A 119 -22.09 2.02 -16.14
N LEU A 120 -22.06 1.37 -14.97
CA LEU A 120 -20.83 0.86 -14.37
C LEU A 120 -20.20 -0.27 -15.21
N ASP A 121 -21.00 -1.14 -15.83
CA ASP A 121 -20.47 -2.17 -16.74
C ASP A 121 -19.71 -1.56 -17.93
N ILE A 122 -20.19 -0.45 -18.46
CA ILE A 122 -19.50 0.30 -19.52
C ILE A 122 -18.23 0.98 -18.98
N LEU A 123 -18.30 1.60 -17.80
CA LEU A 123 -17.16 2.27 -17.18
C LEU A 123 -16.02 1.30 -16.85
N PHE A 124 -16.34 0.10 -16.36
CA PHE A 124 -15.37 -0.90 -15.93
C PHE A 124 -14.75 -1.70 -17.10
N ALA A 125 -15.41 -1.69 -18.25
CA ALA A 125 -14.90 -2.37 -19.43
C ALA A 125 -13.64 -1.69 -19.96
N TYR A 126 -12.60 -2.49 -20.30
CA TYR A 126 -11.38 -2.02 -20.95
C TYR A 126 -11.63 -1.77 -22.44
N THR A 127 -12.41 -0.73 -22.74
CA THR A 127 -12.79 -0.32 -24.10
C THR A 127 -12.69 1.19 -24.23
N GLU A 128 -12.59 1.68 -25.47
CA GLU A 128 -12.63 3.11 -25.80
C GLU A 128 -14.03 3.73 -25.70
N ARG A 129 -15.04 2.93 -25.31
CA ARG A 129 -16.41 3.42 -25.19
C ARG A 129 -16.50 4.41 -24.04
N GLU A 130 -17.08 5.57 -24.32
CA GLU A 130 -17.35 6.58 -23.30
C GLU A 130 -18.40 6.09 -22.30
N HIS A 131 -18.26 6.48 -21.04
CA HIS A 131 -19.22 6.19 -20.00
C HIS A 131 -20.50 7.04 -20.19
N PRO A 132 -21.70 6.54 -19.77
CA PRO A 132 -22.95 7.27 -19.99
C PRO A 132 -23.24 8.34 -18.91
N PHE A 133 -22.35 8.51 -17.91
CA PHE A 133 -22.60 9.34 -16.75
C PHE A 133 -22.48 10.84 -17.07
N HIS A 134 -23.43 11.63 -16.54
CA HIS A 134 -23.41 13.06 -16.60
C HIS A 134 -22.55 13.68 -15.49
N GLU A 135 -22.36 14.98 -15.53
CA GLU A 135 -21.45 15.71 -14.64
C GLU A 135 -21.69 15.48 -13.13
N ARG A 136 -22.96 15.43 -12.71
CA ARG A 136 -23.34 15.19 -11.32
C ARG A 136 -22.99 13.76 -10.87
N GLU A 137 -23.17 12.80 -11.74
CA GLU A 137 -22.90 11.38 -11.49
C GLU A 137 -21.39 11.13 -11.46
N VAL A 138 -20.65 11.74 -12.38
CA VAL A 138 -19.18 11.74 -12.38
C VAL A 138 -18.63 12.32 -11.07
N ALA A 139 -19.19 13.44 -10.60
CA ALA A 139 -18.79 14.03 -9.33
C ALA A 139 -19.05 13.06 -8.16
N ALA A 140 -20.22 12.41 -8.12
CA ALA A 140 -20.57 11.44 -7.09
C ALA A 140 -19.64 10.21 -7.09
N LEU A 141 -19.23 9.72 -8.26
CA LEU A 141 -18.29 8.62 -8.39
C LEU A 141 -16.89 9.02 -7.94
N LEU A 142 -16.40 10.20 -8.33
CA LEU A 142 -15.10 10.71 -7.88
C LEU A 142 -15.07 10.94 -6.37
N ASP A 143 -16.14 11.47 -5.78
CA ASP A 143 -16.28 11.61 -4.32
C ASP A 143 -16.31 10.25 -3.62
N ALA A 144 -16.99 9.27 -4.19
CA ALA A 144 -17.02 7.91 -3.66
C ALA A 144 -15.62 7.27 -3.67
N ILE A 145 -14.85 7.46 -4.74
CA ILE A 145 -13.45 7.01 -4.81
C ILE A 145 -12.57 7.76 -3.80
N HIS A 146 -12.72 9.08 -3.73
CA HIS A 146 -11.93 9.94 -2.85
C HIS A 146 -12.10 9.57 -1.36
N SER A 147 -13.31 9.16 -0.97
CA SER A 147 -13.63 8.82 0.42
C SER A 147 -13.53 7.34 0.75
N CYS A 148 -13.38 6.44 -0.25
CA CYS A 148 -13.39 5.00 -0.01
C CYS A 148 -12.22 4.53 0.89
N LYS A 149 -12.47 3.47 1.66
CA LYS A 149 -11.46 2.75 2.43
C LYS A 149 -11.54 1.27 2.07
N ILE A 150 -10.42 0.74 1.63
CA ILE A 150 -10.30 -0.63 1.13
C ILE A 150 -9.29 -1.35 1.99
N LEU A 151 -9.74 -2.37 2.70
CA LEU A 151 -8.90 -3.23 3.52
C LEU A 151 -8.88 -4.63 2.93
N ASP A 152 -7.69 -5.14 2.67
CA ASP A 152 -7.48 -6.57 2.43
C ASP A 152 -6.90 -7.21 3.69
N PRO A 153 -7.69 -8.05 4.41
CA PRO A 153 -7.28 -8.63 5.69
C PRO A 153 -6.32 -9.81 5.54
N ALA A 154 -6.01 -10.26 4.33
CA ALA A 154 -5.09 -11.35 4.03
C ALA A 154 -4.37 -11.09 2.69
N CYS A 155 -3.73 -9.92 2.57
CA CYS A 155 -3.31 -9.37 1.28
C CYS A 155 -2.16 -10.14 0.60
N GLY A 156 -1.48 -11.03 1.31
CA GLY A 156 -0.34 -11.75 0.78
C GLY A 156 0.71 -10.81 0.20
N SER A 157 1.14 -11.10 -1.01
CA SER A 157 2.05 -10.23 -1.78
C SER A 157 1.36 -9.01 -2.40
N GLY A 158 0.13 -8.69 -2.04
CA GLY A 158 -0.61 -7.49 -2.45
C GLY A 158 -1.32 -7.61 -3.81
N ALA A 159 -1.74 -8.80 -4.22
CA ALA A 159 -2.41 -8.98 -5.51
C ALA A 159 -3.73 -8.20 -5.59
N PHE A 160 -4.59 -8.35 -4.60
CA PHE A 160 -5.88 -7.65 -4.54
C PHE A 160 -5.73 -6.12 -4.36
N PRO A 161 -4.93 -5.60 -3.40
CA PRO A 161 -4.71 -4.16 -3.27
C PRO A 161 -4.10 -3.51 -4.52
N MET A 162 -3.20 -4.21 -5.24
CA MET A 162 -2.66 -3.73 -6.52
C MET A 162 -3.73 -3.72 -7.62
N GLY A 163 -4.58 -4.74 -7.69
CA GLY A 163 -5.71 -4.79 -8.60
C GLY A 163 -6.68 -3.63 -8.36
N MET A 164 -6.99 -3.33 -7.09
CA MET A 164 -7.79 -2.17 -6.70
C MET A 164 -7.14 -0.86 -7.15
N LEU A 165 -5.83 -0.68 -6.92
CA LEU A 165 -5.11 0.51 -7.35
C LEU A 165 -5.23 0.71 -8.86
N HIS A 166 -4.93 -0.31 -9.66
CA HIS A 166 -4.97 -0.23 -11.12
C HIS A 166 -6.38 0.07 -11.64
N LYS A 167 -7.39 -0.61 -11.11
CA LYS A 167 -8.78 -0.38 -11.52
C LYS A 167 -9.26 1.02 -11.16
N LEU A 168 -8.97 1.50 -9.95
CA LEU A 168 -9.35 2.85 -9.54
C LEU A 168 -8.65 3.94 -10.38
N VAL A 169 -7.36 3.79 -10.67
CA VAL A 169 -6.64 4.69 -11.57
C VAL A 169 -7.27 4.70 -12.96
N TYR A 170 -7.59 3.53 -13.51
CA TYR A 170 -8.28 3.40 -14.80
C TYR A 170 -9.65 4.09 -14.80
N ILE A 171 -10.45 3.91 -13.74
CA ILE A 171 -11.76 4.55 -13.61
C ILE A 171 -11.64 6.06 -13.50
N ILE A 172 -10.71 6.56 -12.67
CA ILE A 172 -10.45 8.01 -12.56
C ILE A 172 -10.02 8.57 -13.92
N HIS A 173 -9.15 7.88 -14.66
CA HIS A 173 -8.75 8.31 -15.99
C HIS A 173 -9.92 8.44 -16.96
N LYS A 174 -10.90 7.52 -16.93
CA LYS A 174 -12.12 7.60 -17.75
C LYS A 174 -13.06 8.72 -17.31
N LEU A 175 -13.20 8.94 -16.00
CA LEU A 175 -14.09 9.97 -15.44
C LEU A 175 -13.53 11.39 -15.51
N ASP A 176 -12.22 11.54 -15.39
CA ASP A 176 -11.50 12.80 -15.31
C ASP A 176 -10.11 12.67 -15.98
N PRO A 177 -10.06 12.61 -17.32
CA PRO A 177 -8.82 12.38 -18.06
C PRO A 177 -7.71 13.40 -17.73
N ASP A 178 -8.09 14.66 -17.60
CA ASP A 178 -7.18 15.80 -17.37
C ASP A 178 -6.83 16.01 -15.88
N ASN A 179 -7.31 15.15 -14.98
CA ASN A 179 -7.13 15.26 -13.51
C ASN A 179 -7.67 16.56 -12.89
N ALA A 180 -8.47 17.33 -13.60
CA ALA A 180 -8.89 18.65 -13.14
C ALA A 180 -9.74 18.56 -11.86
N ARG A 181 -10.74 17.69 -11.85
CA ARG A 181 -11.63 17.46 -10.70
C ARG A 181 -10.94 16.67 -9.60
N TRP A 182 -10.21 15.63 -9.96
CA TRP A 182 -9.49 14.78 -9.01
C TRP A 182 -8.44 15.56 -8.21
N LYS A 183 -7.69 16.42 -8.89
CA LYS A 183 -6.75 17.34 -8.25
C LYS A 183 -7.47 18.36 -7.36
N GLN A 184 -8.59 18.91 -7.81
CA GLN A 184 -9.36 19.89 -7.04
C GLN A 184 -9.92 19.27 -5.74
N LEU A 185 -10.44 18.05 -5.77
CA LEU A 185 -10.90 17.32 -4.57
C LEU A 185 -9.80 17.21 -3.51
N GLN A 186 -8.57 16.92 -3.93
CA GLN A 186 -7.43 16.84 -3.03
C GLN A 186 -7.07 18.21 -2.44
N ILE A 187 -7.09 19.26 -3.26
CA ILE A 187 -6.83 20.64 -2.82
C ILE A 187 -7.91 21.08 -1.81
N ASP A 188 -9.17 20.79 -2.08
CA ASP A 188 -10.30 21.14 -1.19
C ASP A 188 -10.20 20.39 0.16
N ALA A 189 -9.72 19.14 0.14
CA ALA A 189 -9.43 18.39 1.35
C ALA A 189 -8.26 19.01 2.14
N ALA A 190 -7.17 19.36 1.46
CA ALA A 190 -6.01 20.03 2.05
C ALA A 190 -6.36 21.43 2.61
N ALA A 191 -7.26 22.17 1.95
CA ALA A 191 -7.72 23.49 2.41
C ALA A 191 -8.40 23.48 3.79
N LYS A 192 -8.88 22.31 4.24
CA LYS A 192 -9.49 22.12 5.57
C LYS A 192 -8.47 21.95 6.70
N ILE A 193 -7.18 21.84 6.40
CA ILE A 193 -6.11 21.73 7.40
C ILE A 193 -6.05 23.04 8.21
N PRO A 194 -6.17 22.97 9.54
CA PRO A 194 -6.24 24.19 10.38
C PRO A 194 -4.94 25.00 10.34
N ASP A 195 -3.79 24.35 10.40
CA ASP A 195 -2.49 25.01 10.36
C ASP A 195 -2.19 25.55 8.95
N SER A 196 -1.90 26.86 8.86
CA SER A 196 -1.70 27.55 7.57
C SER A 196 -0.46 27.06 6.83
N SER A 197 0.64 26.80 7.56
CA SER A 197 1.90 26.35 6.96
C SER A 197 1.79 24.92 6.44
N ALA A 198 1.15 24.04 7.22
CA ALA A 198 0.88 22.65 6.79
C ALA A 198 -0.08 22.61 5.60
N ARG A 199 -1.09 23.49 5.60
CA ARG A 199 -2.04 23.62 4.48
C ARG A 199 -1.36 24.04 3.18
N GLU A 200 -0.55 25.12 3.22
CA GLU A 200 0.20 25.59 2.05
C GLU A 200 1.17 24.52 1.52
N ALA A 201 1.88 23.86 2.43
CA ALA A 201 2.79 22.79 2.07
C ALA A 201 2.06 21.61 1.40
N ALA A 202 0.89 21.22 1.92
CA ALA A 202 0.07 20.15 1.34
C ALA A 202 -0.44 20.53 -0.06
N ILE A 203 -1.00 21.73 -0.24
CA ILE A 203 -1.48 22.19 -1.55
C ILE A 203 -0.34 22.25 -2.57
N THR A 204 0.81 22.84 -2.18
CA THR A 204 1.98 22.91 -3.05
C THR A 204 2.49 21.51 -3.43
N ALA A 205 2.46 20.55 -2.52
CA ALA A 205 2.84 19.17 -2.79
C ALA A 205 1.90 18.54 -3.83
N ILE A 206 0.59 18.68 -3.66
CA ILE A 206 -0.44 18.19 -4.59
C ILE A 206 -0.23 18.78 -5.99
N GLU A 207 -0.12 20.12 -6.09
CA GLU A 207 0.10 20.78 -7.37
C GLU A 207 1.34 20.27 -8.11
N ARG A 208 2.40 20.05 -7.36
CA ARG A 208 3.67 19.55 -7.86
C ARG A 208 3.61 18.08 -8.29
N ASP A 209 2.83 17.24 -7.58
CA ASP A 209 2.66 15.83 -7.91
C ASP A 209 2.01 15.64 -9.29
N PHE A 210 1.07 16.50 -9.65
CA PHE A 210 0.42 16.50 -10.97
C PHE A 210 1.21 17.25 -12.05
N ALA A 211 2.07 18.21 -11.70
CA ALA A 211 2.83 18.99 -12.67
C ALA A 211 4.11 18.29 -13.13
N ASP A 212 4.81 17.63 -12.21
CA ASP A 212 6.17 17.14 -12.44
C ASP A 212 6.24 15.66 -12.87
N ASN A 213 5.13 14.90 -12.74
CA ASN A 213 5.09 13.47 -12.99
C ASN A 213 4.12 13.09 -14.12
N GLU A 214 4.03 11.79 -14.44
CA GLU A 214 2.98 11.27 -15.30
C GLU A 214 1.60 11.43 -14.64
N ASP A 215 0.54 11.49 -15.44
CA ASP A 215 -0.81 11.78 -14.97
C ASP A 215 -1.31 10.83 -13.88
N ASP A 216 -0.86 9.57 -13.92
CA ASP A 216 -1.26 8.55 -12.97
C ASP A 216 -0.50 8.59 -11.64
N TYR A 217 0.65 9.26 -11.55
CA TYR A 217 1.42 9.36 -10.31
C TYR A 217 0.61 9.97 -9.17
N GLY A 218 0.00 11.13 -9.40
CA GLY A 218 -0.81 11.82 -8.41
C GLY A 218 -2.07 11.02 -8.02
N ARG A 219 -2.69 10.32 -8.99
CA ARG A 219 -3.80 9.39 -8.74
C ARG A 219 -3.38 8.26 -7.80
N LYS A 220 -2.29 7.56 -8.15
CA LYS A 220 -1.75 6.45 -7.37
C LYS A 220 -1.32 6.86 -5.97
N LEU A 221 -0.60 7.97 -5.86
CA LEU A 221 -0.09 8.46 -4.57
C LEU A 221 -1.24 8.71 -3.60
N TYR A 222 -2.29 9.42 -4.04
CA TYR A 222 -3.48 9.66 -3.20
C TYR A 222 -4.18 8.37 -2.78
N LEU A 223 -4.42 7.44 -3.74
CA LEU A 223 -5.12 6.18 -3.47
C LEU A 223 -4.36 5.30 -2.47
N ILE A 224 -3.03 5.22 -2.61
CA ILE A 224 -2.18 4.47 -1.68
C ILE A 224 -2.20 5.12 -0.30
N GLU A 225 -2.15 6.45 -0.23
CA GLU A 225 -2.16 7.15 1.05
C GLU A 225 -3.48 7.07 1.78
N ASN A 226 -4.59 7.20 1.06
CA ASN A 226 -5.88 7.45 1.68
C ASN A 226 -6.88 6.31 1.59
N CYS A 227 -6.73 5.42 0.61
CA CYS A 227 -7.77 4.44 0.29
C CYS A 227 -7.35 2.99 0.57
N LEU A 228 -6.06 2.63 0.41
CA LEU A 228 -5.63 1.24 0.39
C LEU A 228 -4.91 0.83 1.68
N TYR A 229 -5.35 -0.29 2.25
CA TYR A 229 -4.78 -0.91 3.45
C TYR A 229 -4.67 -2.40 3.24
N GLY A 230 -3.60 -2.99 3.77
CA GLY A 230 -3.39 -4.43 3.68
C GLY A 230 -2.82 -5.01 4.97
N VAL A 231 -3.30 -6.19 5.30
CA VAL A 231 -2.80 -6.96 6.44
C VAL A 231 -2.45 -8.35 5.95
N ASP A 232 -1.39 -8.91 6.47
CA ASP A 232 -1.07 -10.33 6.31
C ASP A 232 -0.32 -10.82 7.55
N ILE A 233 -0.47 -12.09 7.87
CA ILE A 233 0.22 -12.68 9.02
C ILE A 233 1.74 -12.75 8.82
N GLN A 234 2.21 -12.73 7.57
CA GLN A 234 3.62 -12.88 7.22
C GLN A 234 4.31 -11.53 6.95
N PRO A 235 5.33 -11.16 7.76
CA PRO A 235 6.09 -9.93 7.50
C PRO A 235 6.69 -9.86 6.10
N ILE A 236 7.17 -10.99 5.56
CA ILE A 236 7.77 -11.02 4.22
C ILE A 236 6.76 -10.71 3.12
N ALA A 237 5.51 -11.19 3.22
CA ALA A 237 4.45 -10.89 2.28
C ALA A 237 4.15 -9.38 2.25
N ILE A 238 4.08 -8.75 3.42
CA ILE A 238 3.93 -7.31 3.58
C ILE A 238 5.08 -6.52 2.94
N GLN A 239 6.33 -6.96 3.09
CA GLN A 239 7.48 -6.30 2.44
C GLN A 239 7.39 -6.39 0.92
N ILE A 240 6.93 -7.51 0.38
CA ILE A 240 6.72 -7.69 -1.06
C ILE A 240 5.58 -6.79 -1.55
N SER A 241 4.48 -6.73 -0.83
CA SER A 241 3.37 -5.81 -1.10
C SER A 241 3.87 -4.36 -1.21
N LYS A 242 4.60 -3.88 -0.19
CA LYS A 242 5.19 -2.53 -0.18
C LYS A 242 6.10 -2.29 -1.39
N LEU A 243 6.94 -3.27 -1.73
CA LEU A 243 7.84 -3.17 -2.89
C LEU A 243 7.06 -3.01 -4.21
N ARG A 244 5.97 -3.74 -4.40
CA ARG A 244 5.12 -3.62 -5.60
C ARG A 244 4.51 -2.22 -5.73
N PHE A 245 4.00 -1.66 -4.64
CA PHE A 245 3.50 -0.28 -4.62
C PHE A 245 4.60 0.74 -4.93
N PHE A 246 5.81 0.55 -4.40
CA PHE A 246 6.95 1.40 -4.71
C PHE A 246 7.32 1.34 -6.19
N ILE A 247 7.39 0.15 -6.78
CA ILE A 247 7.67 -0.02 -8.21
C ILE A 247 6.60 0.70 -9.04
N SER A 248 5.32 0.51 -8.71
CA SER A 248 4.23 1.17 -9.42
C SER A 248 4.32 2.71 -9.38
N LEU A 249 4.75 3.29 -8.27
CA LEU A 249 4.96 4.74 -8.16
C LEU A 249 6.22 5.21 -8.91
N VAL A 250 7.32 4.45 -8.82
CA VAL A 250 8.58 4.82 -9.52
C VAL A 250 8.39 4.84 -11.03
N CYS A 251 7.61 3.90 -11.57
CA CYS A 251 7.36 3.79 -12.99
C CYS A 251 6.66 5.02 -13.59
N ASP A 252 5.88 5.75 -12.80
CA ASP A 252 5.16 6.95 -13.25
C ASP A 252 5.93 8.26 -12.99
N GLN A 253 7.13 8.18 -12.42
CA GLN A 253 7.94 9.38 -12.20
C GLN A 253 8.71 9.79 -13.45
N ARG A 254 8.62 11.07 -13.79
CA ARG A 254 9.43 11.66 -14.89
C ARG A 254 10.85 11.86 -14.43
N THR A 255 11.80 11.36 -15.22
CA THR A 255 13.22 11.52 -14.94
C THR A 255 13.82 12.66 -15.74
N ASN A 256 14.82 13.33 -15.14
CA ASN A 256 15.62 14.36 -15.80
C ASN A 256 17.13 14.01 -15.76
N ARG A 257 17.96 14.83 -16.39
CA ARG A 257 19.43 14.62 -16.44
C ARG A 257 20.19 15.21 -15.23
N SER A 258 19.50 15.83 -14.29
CA SER A 258 20.12 16.53 -13.16
C SER A 258 20.49 15.57 -12.04
N LYS A 259 21.76 15.21 -11.91
CA LYS A 259 22.25 14.43 -10.76
C LYS A 259 22.08 15.14 -9.42
N LYS A 260 22.06 16.49 -9.42
CA LYS A 260 21.87 17.28 -8.19
C LYS A 260 20.47 17.16 -7.64
N ASP A 261 19.51 16.91 -8.52
CA ASP A 261 18.10 16.75 -8.21
C ASP A 261 17.67 15.27 -8.26
N ASN A 262 18.57 14.37 -7.91
CA ASN A 262 18.33 12.92 -7.94
C ASN A 262 17.64 12.46 -9.24
N HIS A 263 18.00 13.03 -10.39
CA HIS A 263 17.40 12.79 -11.69
C HIS A 263 15.88 13.12 -11.78
N GLY A 264 15.38 13.99 -10.90
CA GLY A 264 13.96 14.31 -10.77
C GLY A 264 13.14 13.27 -9.99
N ILE A 265 13.78 12.17 -9.58
CA ILE A 265 13.10 11.11 -8.84
C ILE A 265 12.83 11.56 -7.41
N ARG A 266 11.57 11.53 -7.01
CA ARG A 266 11.14 11.81 -5.65
C ARG A 266 11.34 10.62 -4.74
N PRO A 267 11.66 10.85 -3.47
CA PRO A 267 11.62 9.80 -2.47
C PRO A 267 10.25 9.13 -2.41
N LEU A 268 10.25 7.82 -2.22
CA LEU A 268 9.03 7.05 -2.09
C LEU A 268 8.35 7.33 -0.75
N PRO A 269 7.00 7.27 -0.70
CA PRO A 269 6.27 7.44 0.54
C PRO A 269 6.57 6.31 1.53
N ASN A 270 6.27 6.55 2.80
CA ASN A 270 6.45 5.55 3.84
C ASN A 270 5.17 4.69 3.98
N LEU A 271 5.25 3.42 3.62
CA LEU A 271 4.10 2.49 3.60
C LEU A 271 3.96 1.64 4.87
N GLU A 272 4.78 1.89 5.89
CA GLU A 272 4.82 1.09 7.13
C GLU A 272 3.47 1.11 7.88
N THR A 273 2.70 2.17 7.74
CA THR A 273 1.39 2.34 8.36
C THR A 273 0.21 2.05 7.42
N LYS A 274 0.47 1.50 6.24
CA LYS A 274 -0.56 1.11 5.24
C LYS A 274 -0.64 -0.39 5.06
N PHE A 275 0.50 -1.06 5.20
CA PHE A 275 0.61 -2.50 5.08
C PHE A 275 1.33 -3.03 6.32
N VAL A 276 0.64 -3.83 7.12
CA VAL A 276 1.12 -4.30 8.43
C VAL A 276 1.04 -5.82 8.54
N ALA A 277 1.97 -6.40 9.29
CA ALA A 277 1.92 -7.83 9.60
C ALA A 277 1.14 -8.05 10.90
N ALA A 278 0.00 -8.78 10.83
CA ALA A 278 -0.86 -9.04 11.96
C ALA A 278 -1.78 -10.25 11.72
N ASP A 279 -2.27 -10.85 12.82
CA ASP A 279 -3.34 -11.85 12.76
C ASP A 279 -4.70 -11.16 12.79
N THR A 280 -5.37 -11.14 11.64
CA THR A 280 -6.67 -10.48 11.46
C THR A 280 -7.86 -11.22 12.09
N LEU A 281 -7.67 -12.47 12.51
CA LEU A 281 -8.72 -13.25 13.17
C LEU A 281 -8.82 -12.95 14.66
N ILE A 282 -7.82 -12.26 15.23
CA ILE A 282 -7.77 -11.92 16.65
C ILE A 282 -7.91 -10.40 16.79
N GLY A 283 -9.09 -9.97 17.23
CA GLY A 283 -9.36 -8.55 17.54
C GLY A 283 -8.95 -8.17 18.96
N LEU A 284 -8.86 -6.86 19.19
CA LEU A 284 -8.85 -6.32 20.56
C LEU A 284 -10.30 -6.25 21.09
N PRO A 285 -10.50 -6.31 22.43
CA PRO A 285 -11.81 -6.06 23.01
C PRO A 285 -12.31 -4.65 22.61
N GLU A 286 -13.59 -4.55 22.22
CA GLU A 286 -14.19 -3.26 21.92
C GLU A 286 -14.10 -2.33 23.12
N MET A 287 -13.62 -1.11 22.92
CA MET A 287 -13.46 -0.12 24.00
C MET A 287 -14.80 0.28 24.64
N GLU A 288 -15.91 0.17 23.91
CA GLU A 288 -17.26 0.39 24.44
C GLU A 288 -17.64 -0.59 25.58
N GLN A 289 -17.00 -1.77 25.62
CA GLN A 289 -17.17 -2.75 26.69
C GLN A 289 -16.27 -2.48 27.91
N MET A 290 -15.36 -1.51 27.79
CA MET A 290 -14.46 -1.10 28.87
C MET A 290 -15.14 0.01 29.68
N ALA A 291 -15.55 -0.28 30.90
CA ALA A 291 -16.41 0.56 31.73
C ALA A 291 -15.88 1.98 32.05
N LEU A 292 -14.60 2.27 31.85
CA LEU A 292 -13.95 3.57 32.09
C LEU A 292 -12.67 3.70 31.27
N VAL A 293 -12.80 4.13 30.01
CA VAL A 293 -11.62 4.50 29.19
C VAL A 293 -11.22 5.94 29.52
N PRO A 294 -9.99 6.20 29.98
CA PRO A 294 -9.54 7.58 30.23
C PRO A 294 -9.59 8.42 28.95
N GLN A 295 -10.03 9.67 29.07
CA GLN A 295 -10.07 10.62 27.96
C GLN A 295 -8.70 10.77 27.27
N ARG A 296 -7.60 10.56 28.00
CA ARG A 296 -6.24 10.59 27.47
C ARG A 296 -5.99 9.52 26.43
N VAL A 297 -6.65 8.37 26.49
CA VAL A 297 -6.55 7.29 25.47
C VAL A 297 -7.00 7.82 24.11
N TYR A 298 -8.18 8.43 24.03
CA TYR A 298 -8.69 9.02 22.77
C TYR A 298 -7.81 10.15 22.24
N GLN A 299 -7.18 10.93 23.14
CA GLN A 299 -6.24 11.97 22.74
C GLN A 299 -4.98 11.38 22.11
N ILE A 300 -4.42 10.32 22.72
CA ILE A 300 -3.24 9.63 22.20
C ILE A 300 -3.54 8.99 20.84
N GLU A 301 -4.71 8.39 20.68
CA GLU A 301 -5.14 7.83 19.39
C GLU A 301 -5.16 8.89 18.29
N GLY A 302 -5.78 10.03 18.54
CA GLY A 302 -5.80 11.14 17.59
C GLY A 302 -4.41 11.72 17.30
N GLU A 303 -3.52 11.77 18.31
CA GLU A 303 -2.13 12.16 18.12
C GLU A 303 -1.38 11.15 17.23
N ILE A 304 -1.55 9.83 17.44
CA ILE A 304 -0.93 8.78 16.64
C ILE A 304 -1.46 8.83 15.19
N GLU A 305 -2.76 9.01 15.00
CA GLU A 305 -3.36 9.18 13.66
C GLU A 305 -2.72 10.33 12.89
N SER A 306 -2.63 11.50 13.51
CA SER A 306 -1.98 12.68 12.92
C SER A 306 -0.50 12.43 12.59
N LEU A 307 0.21 11.71 13.45
CA LEU A 307 1.61 11.35 13.23
C LEU A 307 1.77 10.32 12.10
N TYR A 308 0.86 9.39 11.91
CA TYR A 308 0.88 8.45 10.80
C TYR A 308 0.69 9.16 9.45
N HIS A 309 -0.22 10.13 9.37
CA HIS A 309 -0.36 10.98 8.19
C HIS A 309 0.93 11.74 7.88
N SER A 310 1.52 12.37 8.90
CA SER A 310 2.77 13.10 8.74
C SER A 310 3.92 12.17 8.32
N HIS A 311 3.94 10.93 8.83
CA HIS A 311 4.98 9.95 8.53
C HIS A 311 4.97 9.53 7.06
N PHE A 312 3.80 9.44 6.43
CA PHE A 312 3.68 9.02 5.03
C PHE A 312 4.52 9.91 4.09
N ALA A 313 4.46 11.22 4.25
CA ALA A 313 5.09 12.20 3.37
C ALA A 313 6.52 12.60 3.77
N ILE A 314 6.98 12.24 4.99
CA ILE A 314 8.31 12.64 5.47
C ILE A 314 9.42 11.97 4.69
N GLN A 315 10.33 12.79 4.12
CA GLN A 315 11.46 12.35 3.32
C GLN A 315 12.80 12.40 4.10
N ARG A 316 12.94 13.30 5.06
CA ARG A 316 14.17 13.47 5.83
C ARG A 316 14.29 12.42 6.91
N ARG A 317 15.41 11.69 6.89
CA ARG A 317 15.69 10.59 7.83
C ARG A 317 15.64 11.03 9.30
N ASP A 318 16.21 12.19 9.63
CA ASP A 318 16.22 12.73 10.99
C ASP A 318 14.79 12.98 11.50
N GLN A 319 13.95 13.60 10.67
CA GLN A 319 12.54 13.85 10.97
C GLN A 319 11.75 12.54 11.06
N LYS A 320 11.97 11.59 10.14
CA LYS A 320 11.33 10.27 10.18
C LYS A 320 11.62 9.56 11.51
N LEU A 321 12.89 9.50 11.91
CA LEU A 321 13.29 8.86 13.16
C LEU A 321 12.73 9.56 14.41
N ALA A 322 12.67 10.90 14.41
CA ALA A 322 12.08 11.65 15.51
C ALA A 322 10.58 11.33 15.67
N LEU A 323 9.87 11.25 14.54
CA LEU A 323 8.45 10.95 14.51
C LEU A 323 8.16 9.51 14.94
N GLN A 324 8.95 8.54 14.46
CA GLN A 324 8.85 7.14 14.89
C GLN A 324 9.07 6.99 16.40
N ARG A 325 10.04 7.71 16.98
CA ARG A 325 10.26 7.72 18.45
C ARG A 325 9.02 8.26 19.18
N LYS A 326 8.47 9.37 18.70
CA LYS A 326 7.26 9.96 19.31
C LYS A 326 6.06 8.99 19.27
N ILE A 327 5.84 8.32 18.15
CA ILE A 327 4.81 7.29 18.02
C ILE A 327 5.06 6.16 19.02
N LYS A 328 6.29 5.69 19.13
CA LYS A 328 6.66 4.62 20.06
C LYS A 328 6.43 5.01 21.52
N ASP A 329 6.75 6.23 21.89
CA ASP A 329 6.54 6.74 23.25
C ASP A 329 5.04 6.86 23.57
N LEU A 330 4.24 7.39 22.64
CA LEU A 330 2.78 7.45 22.78
C LEU A 330 2.15 6.06 22.90
N ARG A 331 2.63 5.08 22.16
CA ARG A 331 2.15 3.69 22.26
C ARG A 331 2.46 3.07 23.62
N LYS A 332 3.62 3.34 24.20
CA LYS A 332 3.95 2.91 25.58
C LYS A 332 3.03 3.55 26.62
N GLU A 333 2.81 4.87 26.53
CA GLU A 333 1.87 5.57 27.39
C GLU A 333 0.48 4.94 27.29
N LEU A 334 0.04 4.68 26.06
CA LEU A 334 -1.22 4.03 25.77
C LEU A 334 -1.35 2.64 26.40
N GLY A 335 -0.35 1.78 26.21
CA GLY A 335 -0.33 0.45 26.82
C GLY A 335 -0.44 0.50 28.36
N THR A 336 0.18 1.48 28.99
CA THR A 336 0.06 1.71 30.44
C THR A 336 -1.36 2.06 30.83
N LEU A 337 -1.98 3.03 30.15
CA LEU A 337 -3.35 3.47 30.41
C LEU A 337 -4.37 2.35 30.16
N LEU A 338 -4.16 1.52 29.14
CA LEU A 338 -5.02 0.37 28.87
C LEU A 338 -4.91 -0.71 29.93
N ALA A 339 -3.71 -0.98 30.43
CA ALA A 339 -3.49 -1.92 31.52
C ALA A 339 -4.18 -1.45 32.82
N GLU A 340 -4.22 -0.15 33.06
CA GLU A 340 -4.95 0.46 34.18
C GLU A 340 -6.48 0.45 34.00
N SER A 341 -6.95 0.36 32.76
CA SER A 341 -8.37 0.48 32.37
C SER A 341 -9.07 -0.86 32.13
N LEU A 342 -8.68 -1.93 32.84
CA LEU A 342 -9.28 -3.27 32.78
C LEU A 342 -8.92 -4.12 31.54
N MET A 343 -8.05 -3.68 30.65
CA MET A 343 -7.47 -4.57 29.64
C MET A 343 -6.51 -5.56 30.31
N ALA A 344 -6.57 -6.82 29.93
CA ALA A 344 -5.61 -7.81 30.45
C ALA A 344 -4.16 -7.31 30.24
N PRO A 345 -3.32 -7.26 31.28
CA PRO A 345 -1.98 -6.66 31.21
C PRO A 345 -1.12 -7.16 30.05
N LYS A 346 -1.22 -8.46 29.71
CA LYS A 346 -0.53 -9.03 28.55
C LYS A 346 -0.99 -8.43 27.22
N LYS A 347 -2.30 -8.20 27.03
CA LYS A 347 -2.82 -7.59 25.81
C LYS A 347 -2.41 -6.11 25.70
N ALA A 348 -2.50 -5.37 26.80
CA ALA A 348 -2.04 -3.99 26.86
C ALA A 348 -0.53 -3.87 26.52
N GLN A 349 0.28 -4.81 27.02
CA GLN A 349 1.71 -4.90 26.69
C GLN A 349 1.93 -5.19 25.20
N HIS A 350 1.19 -6.10 24.59
CA HIS A 350 1.30 -6.41 23.16
C HIS A 350 0.95 -5.17 22.30
N VAL A 351 -0.06 -4.39 22.69
CA VAL A 351 -0.38 -3.12 22.02
C VAL A 351 0.78 -2.12 22.11
N ALA A 352 1.41 -2.03 23.30
CA ALA A 352 2.54 -1.12 23.51
C ALA A 352 3.80 -1.52 22.75
N ASP A 353 4.07 -2.83 22.69
CA ASP A 353 5.31 -3.38 22.13
C ASP A 353 5.29 -3.53 20.60
N TRP A 354 4.10 -3.58 19.99
CA TRP A 354 4.04 -3.67 18.52
C TRP A 354 4.66 -2.42 17.85
N ASP A 355 5.63 -2.65 16.98
CA ASP A 355 6.35 -1.60 16.25
C ASP A 355 6.11 -1.74 14.73
N PRO A 356 5.29 -0.88 14.10
CA PRO A 356 5.02 -0.93 12.66
C PRO A 356 6.26 -0.67 11.81
N PHE A 357 7.31 -0.08 12.40
CA PHE A 357 8.54 0.29 11.71
C PHE A 357 9.60 -0.80 11.72
N ASP A 358 9.40 -1.87 12.50
CA ASP A 358 10.22 -3.06 12.44
C ASP A 358 9.74 -3.97 11.29
N PRO A 359 10.53 -4.19 10.23
CA PRO A 359 10.14 -5.02 9.10
C PRO A 359 9.88 -6.48 9.43
N GLN A 360 10.35 -6.96 10.60
CA GLN A 360 10.20 -8.34 11.07
C GLN A 360 9.07 -8.50 12.07
N ALA A 361 8.52 -7.39 12.59
CA ALA A 361 7.45 -7.44 13.57
C ALA A 361 6.15 -7.94 12.93
N SER A 362 5.52 -8.92 13.62
CA SER A 362 4.15 -9.33 13.37
C SER A 362 3.36 -9.22 14.65
N SER A 363 2.13 -8.74 14.58
CA SER A 363 1.23 -8.67 15.72
C SER A 363 0.37 -9.93 15.80
N ASP A 364 0.12 -10.42 17.02
CA ASP A 364 -0.81 -11.50 17.31
C ASP A 364 -2.28 -11.03 17.44
N PHE A 365 -2.55 -9.77 17.10
CA PHE A 365 -3.89 -9.18 17.03
C PHE A 365 -3.96 -8.20 15.87
N PHE A 366 -5.17 -7.87 15.45
CA PHE A 366 -5.45 -6.82 14.49
C PHE A 366 -6.54 -5.88 15.01
N ASP A 367 -6.26 -4.60 14.92
CA ASP A 367 -7.23 -3.53 15.13
C ASP A 367 -6.93 -2.38 14.17
N PRO A 368 -7.87 -2.03 13.27
CA PRO A 368 -7.63 -1.03 12.24
C PRO A 368 -7.41 0.37 12.82
N HIS A 369 -8.08 0.71 13.91
CA HIS A 369 -7.92 2.01 14.55
C HIS A 369 -6.51 2.20 15.10
N TRP A 370 -6.01 1.17 15.79
CA TRP A 370 -4.68 1.17 16.39
C TRP A 370 -3.54 1.05 15.39
N MET A 371 -3.74 0.30 14.30
CA MET A 371 -2.70 -0.01 13.34
C MET A 371 -2.63 1.00 12.20
N PHE A 372 -3.78 1.53 11.78
CA PHE A 372 -3.86 2.47 10.68
C PHE A 372 -4.20 3.90 11.10
N GLY A 373 -4.55 4.12 12.38
CA GLY A 373 -5.00 5.40 12.90
C GLY A 373 -6.35 5.82 12.34
N ARG A 374 -7.21 4.88 11.91
CA ARG A 374 -8.50 5.18 11.31
C ARG A 374 -9.51 4.08 11.58
N SER A 375 -10.76 4.47 11.82
CA SER A 375 -11.88 3.55 11.67
C SER A 375 -12.04 3.22 10.19
N LEU A 376 -12.09 1.94 9.87
CA LEU A 376 -12.35 1.42 8.51
C LEU A 376 -13.80 0.95 8.36
N ALA A 377 -14.64 1.26 9.37
CA ALA A 377 -16.07 0.94 9.39
C ALA A 377 -16.88 2.06 8.73
#